data_11201c3792573c9ee8a3ce7d6de9d3a8
#
_entry.id   11201c3792573c9ee8a3ce7d6de9d3a8
#
_cell.length_a   1.000
_cell.length_b   1.000
_cell.length_c   1.000
_cell.angle_alpha   90.00
_cell.angle_beta   90.00
_cell.angle_gamma   90.00
#
_symmetry.space_group_name_H-M   'P 1'
#
loop_
_entity.id
_entity.type
_entity.pdbx_description
1 polymer ?
#
loop_
_entity_poly.entity_id
_entity_poly.type
_entity_poly.pdbx_seq_one_letter_code
_entity_poly.pdbx_strand_id
1 'polypeptide(L)'
;AVNPVGEAFNRAMRTGVADPNPYDGIDADKIDLWTYDHYHASTHGYYLEALVVFGNVTGVDPKALGSGECSGFELGMSAAQAEALQQVAHDELVAAGARLHTPAGRTPPERGAACGAP
;
A
#
# COMPACT_ATOMS: atom_id res chain seq x y z
N ALA A 1 15.81 9.11 -9.53
CA ALA A 1 15.55 8.32 -8.33
C ALA A 1 14.86 7.01 -8.71
N VAL A 2 15.16 5.96 -7.99
CA VAL A 2 14.56 4.65 -8.19
C VAL A 2 13.36 4.50 -7.27
N ASN A 3 12.25 3.95 -7.79
CA ASN A 3 11.10 3.58 -6.96
C ASN A 3 11.37 2.19 -6.35
N PRO A 4 11.49 2.05 -5.02
CA PRO A 4 11.82 0.77 -4.39
C PRO A 4 10.61 -0.16 -4.26
N VAL A 5 9.94 -0.46 -5.39
CA VAL A 5 8.71 -1.25 -5.41
C VAL A 5 8.99 -2.72 -5.03
N GLY A 6 10.00 -3.33 -5.62
CA GLY A 6 10.35 -4.71 -5.30
C GLY A 6 10.71 -4.91 -3.84
N GLU A 7 11.47 -3.96 -3.27
CA GLU A 7 11.82 -3.99 -1.85
C GLU A 7 10.59 -3.80 -0.95
N ALA A 8 9.61 -3.00 -1.39
CA ALA A 8 8.36 -2.85 -0.66
C ALA A 8 7.57 -4.17 -0.64
N PHE A 9 7.52 -4.90 -1.76
CA PHE A 9 6.91 -6.22 -1.81
C PHE A 9 7.62 -7.19 -0.87
N ASN A 10 8.95 -7.21 -0.89
CA ASN A 10 9.74 -8.04 0.02
C ASN A 10 9.45 -7.69 1.48
N ARG A 11 9.36 -6.40 1.78
CA ARG A 11 9.03 -5.93 3.13
C ARG A 11 7.65 -6.39 3.56
N ALA A 12 6.65 -6.28 2.70
CA ALA A 12 5.29 -6.73 3.02
C ALA A 12 5.25 -8.23 3.36
N MET A 13 5.99 -9.04 2.60
CA MET A 13 6.10 -10.48 2.85
C MET A 13 6.88 -10.78 4.13
N ARG A 14 8.01 -10.12 4.32
CA ARG A 14 8.90 -10.35 5.47
C ARG A 14 8.27 -9.93 6.79
N THR A 15 7.49 -8.87 6.80
CA THR A 15 6.85 -8.34 8.02
C THR A 15 5.50 -8.97 8.34
N GLY A 16 5.03 -9.88 7.51
CA GLY A 16 3.78 -10.60 7.76
C GLY A 16 2.53 -9.89 7.29
N VAL A 17 2.63 -8.79 6.54
CA VAL A 17 1.48 -8.12 5.94
C VAL A 17 0.97 -8.91 4.75
N ALA A 18 1.87 -9.44 3.93
CA ALA A 18 1.53 -10.22 2.75
C ALA A 18 1.95 -11.68 2.93
N ASP A 19 1.28 -12.58 2.20
CA ASP A 19 1.65 -13.99 2.17
C ASP A 19 3.03 -14.14 1.53
N PRO A 20 3.97 -14.84 2.20
CA PRO A 20 5.34 -14.96 1.69
C PRO A 20 5.49 -16.00 0.59
N ASN A 21 4.51 -16.88 0.40
CA ASN A 21 4.60 -17.96 -0.59
C ASN A 21 3.25 -18.14 -1.30
N PRO A 22 3.08 -17.57 -2.50
CA PRO A 22 1.82 -17.67 -3.23
C PRO A 22 1.53 -19.06 -3.80
N TYR A 23 2.49 -19.99 -3.73
CA TYR A 23 2.33 -21.32 -4.32
C TYR A 23 1.69 -22.34 -3.38
N ASP A 24 1.59 -22.05 -2.08
CA ASP A 24 1.01 -22.97 -1.09
C ASP A 24 -0.36 -22.53 -0.57
N GLY A 25 -1.02 -21.62 -1.29
CA GLY A 25 -2.26 -20.99 -0.85
C GLY A 25 -1.99 -19.74 -0.02
N ILE A 26 -3.04 -19.02 0.30
CA ILE A 26 -2.93 -17.75 1.04
C ILE A 26 -3.30 -17.98 2.49
N ASP A 27 -2.38 -17.68 3.38
CA ASP A 27 -2.61 -17.76 4.82
C ASP A 27 -3.70 -16.78 5.25
N ALA A 28 -4.46 -17.17 6.30
CA ALA A 28 -5.48 -16.31 6.86
C ALA A 28 -4.89 -14.97 7.29
N ASP A 29 -5.63 -13.89 7.07
CA ASP A 29 -5.24 -12.52 7.41
C ASP A 29 -4.00 -11.98 6.69
N LYS A 30 -3.55 -12.67 5.64
CA LYS A 30 -2.46 -12.19 4.79
C LYS A 30 -2.99 -11.65 3.48
N ILE A 31 -2.31 -10.64 2.95
CA ILE A 31 -2.63 -10.05 1.65
C ILE A 31 -1.93 -10.86 0.56
N ASP A 32 -2.67 -11.18 -0.50
CA ASP A 32 -2.07 -11.76 -1.69
C ASP A 32 -1.64 -10.62 -2.63
N LEU A 33 -0.33 -10.46 -2.81
CA LEU A 33 0.21 -9.44 -3.71
C LEU A 33 0.26 -9.89 -5.17
N TRP A 34 -0.06 -11.13 -5.45
CA TRP A 34 0.12 -11.73 -6.77
C TRP A 34 -1.19 -12.18 -7.38
N THR A 35 -1.25 -12.19 -8.72
CA THR A 35 -2.37 -12.79 -9.46
C THR A 35 -2.21 -14.31 -9.51
N TYR A 36 -3.18 -14.97 -10.13
CA TYR A 36 -3.19 -16.43 -10.25
C TYR A 36 -1.95 -17.01 -10.96
N ASP A 37 -1.28 -16.23 -11.79
CA ASP A 37 -0.08 -16.67 -12.51
C ASP A 37 1.21 -16.55 -11.68
N HIS A 38 1.12 -15.97 -10.48
CA HIS A 38 2.23 -15.74 -9.56
C HIS A 38 3.37 -14.89 -10.15
N TYR A 39 3.05 -14.15 -11.19
CA TYR A 39 4.00 -13.29 -11.90
C TYR A 39 3.58 -11.83 -11.91
N HIS A 40 2.30 -11.56 -12.21
CA HIS A 40 1.77 -10.20 -12.20
C HIS A 40 1.24 -9.85 -10.81
N ALA A 41 1.35 -8.59 -10.44
CA ALA A 41 0.80 -8.11 -9.18
C ALA A 41 -0.74 -8.17 -9.18
N SER A 42 -1.32 -8.48 -8.02
CA SER A 42 -2.76 -8.34 -7.77
C SER A 42 -3.14 -6.87 -7.65
N THR A 43 -4.44 -6.58 -7.49
CA THR A 43 -4.88 -5.21 -7.20
C THR A 43 -4.23 -4.67 -5.92
N HIS A 44 -4.03 -5.51 -4.90
CA HIS A 44 -3.32 -5.13 -3.68
C HIS A 44 -1.85 -4.83 -3.95
N GLY A 45 -1.20 -5.62 -4.80
CA GLY A 45 0.18 -5.37 -5.22
C GLY A 45 0.30 -4.07 -6.00
N TYR A 46 -0.61 -3.80 -6.92
CA TYR A 46 -0.61 -2.52 -7.65
C TYR A 46 -0.88 -1.33 -6.73
N TYR A 47 -1.72 -1.50 -5.71
CA TYR A 47 -1.94 -0.45 -4.72
C TYR A 47 -0.63 -0.13 -3.97
N LEU A 48 0.08 -1.16 -3.51
CA LEU A 48 1.39 -0.97 -2.86
C LEU A 48 2.37 -0.26 -3.80
N GLU A 49 2.46 -0.68 -5.05
CA GLU A 49 3.30 -0.03 -6.06
C GLU A 49 2.96 1.46 -6.19
N ALA A 50 1.66 1.77 -6.34
CA ALA A 50 1.20 3.15 -6.47
C ALA A 50 1.56 4.00 -5.24
N LEU A 51 1.46 3.45 -4.03
CA LEU A 51 1.83 4.14 -2.80
C LEU A 51 3.33 4.47 -2.76
N VAL A 52 4.17 3.54 -3.19
CA VAL A 52 5.63 3.74 -3.23
C VAL A 52 5.98 4.84 -4.24
N VAL A 53 5.41 4.77 -5.44
CA VAL A 53 5.64 5.77 -6.49
C VAL A 53 5.15 7.14 -6.03
N PHE A 54 3.94 7.19 -5.46
CA PHE A 54 3.35 8.43 -4.94
C PHE A 54 4.28 9.09 -3.90
N GLY A 55 4.73 8.34 -2.91
CA GLY A 55 5.60 8.88 -1.87
C GLY A 55 6.95 9.32 -2.41
N ASN A 56 7.53 8.55 -3.32
CA ASN A 56 8.83 8.86 -3.89
C ASN A 56 8.79 10.10 -4.80
N VAL A 57 7.73 10.25 -5.59
CA VAL A 57 7.60 11.37 -6.53
C VAL A 57 7.17 12.66 -5.84
N THR A 58 6.23 12.58 -4.91
CA THR A 58 5.64 13.78 -4.27
C THR A 58 6.32 14.18 -2.97
N GLY A 59 7.02 13.26 -2.30
CA GLY A 59 7.52 13.46 -0.95
C GLY A 59 6.45 13.41 0.13
N VAL A 60 5.20 13.15 -0.24
CA VAL A 60 4.10 13.02 0.74
C VAL A 60 4.13 11.62 1.32
N ASP A 61 4.02 11.55 2.65
CA ASP A 61 3.97 10.27 3.35
C ASP A 61 2.72 9.48 2.94
N PRO A 62 2.86 8.28 2.39
CA PRO A 62 1.68 7.45 2.05
C PRO A 62 0.73 7.22 3.23
N LYS A 63 1.22 7.20 4.45
CA LYS A 63 0.40 7.09 5.66
C LYS A 63 -0.56 8.26 5.84
N ALA A 64 -0.25 9.42 5.26
CA ALA A 64 -1.13 10.58 5.34
C ALA A 64 -2.43 10.39 4.55
N LEU A 65 -2.49 9.41 3.66
CA LEU A 65 -3.71 9.10 2.91
C LEU A 65 -4.81 8.52 3.81
N GLY A 66 -4.44 7.73 4.81
CA GLY A 66 -5.36 7.19 5.79
C GLY A 66 -6.22 6.04 5.28
N SER A 67 -7.03 5.47 6.17
CA SER A 67 -7.85 4.30 5.88
C SER A 67 -9.02 4.59 4.93
N GLY A 68 -9.40 5.85 4.78
CA GLY A 68 -10.49 6.29 3.91
C GLY A 68 -10.04 6.64 2.49
N GLU A 69 -8.81 6.34 2.13
CA GLU A 69 -8.29 6.63 0.80
C GLU A 69 -9.15 5.92 -0.27
N CYS A 70 -9.61 6.68 -1.27
CA CYS A 70 -10.64 6.20 -2.19
C CYS A 70 -10.18 5.07 -3.12
N SER A 71 -8.93 5.07 -3.57
CA SER A 71 -8.46 4.00 -4.45
C SER A 71 -8.51 2.65 -3.76
N GLY A 72 -8.05 2.58 -2.51
CA GLY A 72 -8.15 1.35 -1.72
C GLY A 72 -9.59 0.90 -1.52
N PHE A 73 -10.49 1.84 -1.21
CA PHE A 73 -11.91 1.55 -1.07
C PHE A 73 -12.52 1.00 -2.37
N GLU A 74 -12.27 1.66 -3.49
CA GLU A 74 -12.80 1.26 -4.81
C GLU A 74 -12.25 -0.08 -5.29
N LEU A 75 -11.03 -0.44 -4.88
CA LEU A 75 -10.42 -1.73 -5.19
C LEU A 75 -10.91 -2.85 -4.25
N GLY A 76 -11.81 -2.54 -3.32
CA GLY A 76 -12.39 -3.53 -2.43
C GLY A 76 -11.54 -3.89 -1.22
N MET A 77 -10.54 -3.08 -0.89
CA MET A 77 -9.71 -3.33 0.28
C MET A 77 -10.43 -2.94 1.57
N SER A 78 -10.15 -3.68 2.64
CA SER A 78 -10.55 -3.25 3.98
C SER A 78 -9.69 -2.04 4.41
N ALA A 79 -10.20 -1.29 5.37
CA ALA A 79 -9.44 -0.19 5.97
C ALA A 79 -8.09 -0.68 6.53
N ALA A 80 -8.10 -1.82 7.19
CA ALA A 80 -6.89 -2.41 7.76
C ALA A 80 -5.88 -2.81 6.69
N GLN A 81 -6.33 -3.36 5.56
CA GLN A 81 -5.44 -3.70 4.45
C GLN A 81 -4.82 -2.46 3.82
N ALA A 82 -5.62 -1.42 3.58
CA ALA A 82 -5.11 -0.16 3.02
C ALA A 82 -4.07 0.47 3.94
N GLU A 83 -4.36 0.55 5.23
CA GLU A 83 -3.41 1.11 6.21
C GLU A 83 -2.13 0.27 6.32
N ALA A 84 -2.26 -1.06 6.30
CA ALA A 84 -1.08 -1.93 6.38
C ALA A 84 -0.16 -1.73 5.18
N LEU A 85 -0.71 -1.60 3.96
CA LEU A 85 0.08 -1.35 2.76
C LEU A 85 0.68 0.06 2.76
N GLN A 86 -0.05 1.06 3.28
CA GLN A 86 0.47 2.41 3.46
C GLN A 86 1.67 2.41 4.42
N GLN A 87 1.60 1.63 5.49
CA GLN A 87 2.70 1.50 6.45
C GLN A 87 3.93 0.85 5.80
N VAL A 88 3.72 -0.21 5.01
CA VAL A 88 4.81 -0.88 4.29
C VAL A 88 5.50 0.11 3.34
N ALA A 89 4.71 0.88 2.57
CA ALA A 89 5.26 1.87 1.65
C ALA A 89 6.06 2.94 2.40
N HIS A 90 5.52 3.46 3.51
CA HIS A 90 6.22 4.42 4.36
C HIS A 90 7.56 3.86 4.83
N ASP A 91 7.55 2.68 5.42
CA ASP A 91 8.75 2.08 6.01
C ASP A 91 9.82 1.83 4.94
N GLU A 92 9.42 1.38 3.76
CA GLU A 92 10.38 1.14 2.68
C GLU A 92 10.97 2.44 2.13
N LEU A 93 10.12 3.46 1.94
CA LEU A 93 10.59 4.77 1.46
C LEU A 93 11.58 5.39 2.44
N VAL A 94 11.31 5.33 3.73
CA VAL A 94 12.22 5.82 4.77
C VAL A 94 13.54 5.04 4.73
N ALA A 95 13.47 3.71 4.62
CA ALA A 95 14.65 2.86 4.53
C ALA A 95 15.49 3.17 3.28
N ALA A 96 14.84 3.58 2.20
CA ALA A 96 15.50 3.99 0.95
C ALA A 96 16.04 5.44 1.00
N GLY A 97 15.88 6.14 2.12
CA GLY A 97 16.41 7.49 2.31
C GLY A 97 15.45 8.62 1.95
N ALA A 98 14.19 8.33 1.68
CA ALA A 98 13.21 9.35 1.37
C ALA A 98 12.91 10.22 2.60
N ARG A 99 12.73 11.51 2.37
CA ARG A 99 12.27 12.45 3.39
C ARG A 99 10.80 12.75 3.14
N LEU A 100 9.94 12.08 3.89
CA LEU A 100 8.50 12.19 3.74
C LEU A 100 7.94 13.27 4.64
N HIS A 101 6.86 13.91 4.18
CA HIS A 101 6.13 14.90 4.97
C HIS A 101 4.64 14.62 4.94
N THR A 102 3.95 15.05 6.00
CA THR A 102 2.50 15.02 6.07
C THR A 102 1.99 16.42 5.83
N PRO A 103 1.11 16.67 4.84
CA PRO A 103 0.58 18.00 4.59
C PRO A 103 -0.15 18.54 5.81
N ALA A 104 0.19 19.78 6.19
CA ALA A 104 -0.41 20.42 7.36
C ALA A 104 -1.90 20.72 7.14
N GLY A 105 -2.70 20.60 8.20
CA GLY A 105 -4.12 20.98 8.19
C GLY A 105 -5.01 20.02 7.43
N ARG A 106 -4.48 18.89 6.94
CA ARG A 106 -5.27 17.92 6.21
C ARG A 106 -5.74 16.82 7.14
N THR A 107 -7.05 16.61 7.20
CA THR A 107 -7.65 15.48 7.89
C THR A 107 -7.92 14.39 6.85
N PRO A 108 -7.40 13.16 7.03
CA PRO A 108 -7.74 12.08 6.13
C PRO A 108 -9.25 11.86 6.08
N PRO A 109 -9.82 11.55 4.91
CA PRO A 109 -11.26 11.30 4.79
C PRO A 109 -11.65 10.04 5.55
N GLU A 110 -12.89 10.04 6.04
CA GLU A 110 -13.47 8.81 6.55
C GLU A 110 -13.68 7.82 5.41
N ARG A 111 -13.55 6.53 5.73
CA ARG A 111 -13.68 5.47 4.74
C ARG A 111 -15.02 5.57 3.98
N GLY A 112 -14.93 5.72 2.68
CA GLY A 112 -16.08 5.75 1.80
C GLY A 112 -16.87 7.06 1.82
N ALA A 113 -16.52 8.03 2.67
CA ALA A 113 -17.30 9.25 2.85
C ALA A 113 -17.44 10.09 1.58
N ALA A 114 -16.44 10.11 0.72
CA ALA A 114 -16.43 10.88 -0.52
C ALA A 114 -16.17 10.01 -1.76
N CYS A 115 -15.94 8.71 -1.57
CA CYS A 115 -15.54 7.84 -2.67
C CYS A 115 -16.76 7.37 -3.45
N GLY A 116 -16.70 7.50 -4.78
CA GLY A 116 -17.79 7.06 -5.65
C GLY A 116 -19.06 7.91 -5.53
N ALA A 117 -19.00 9.03 -4.84
CA ALA A 117 -20.14 9.94 -4.77
C ALA A 117 -20.39 10.59 -6.14
N PRO A 118 -21.60 10.51 -6.69
CA PRO A 118 -21.92 11.21 -7.94
C PRO A 118 -21.91 12.72 -7.76
#